data_5fa1020a2ace2deacd12efc3b21889c3
#
_entry.id   5fa1020a2ace2deacd12efc3b21889c3
#
_cell.length_a   1.000
_cell.length_b   1.000
_cell.length_c   1.000
_cell.angle_alpha   90.00
_cell.angle_beta   90.00
_cell.angle_gamma   90.00
#
_symmetry.space_group_name_H-M   'P 1'
#
loop_
_entity.id
_entity.type
_entity.pdbx_description
1 polymer ?
#
loop_
_entity_poly.entity_id
_entity_poly.type
_entity_poly.pdbx_seq_one_letter_code
_entity_poly.pdbx_strand_id
1 'polypeptide(L)'
;MATHGDHPTLPEHLESLLMDDVHTVFLKADCPPRVKRGEIGALKLVEVEDSSEPSDTLFLEQLEEDLVALVEEHRHRSDCFLEIDRKGCRVIQLGDLRITSAWPPFSDAREITVVRPVAKLSIGDYDLDERLIERLRNHHRGVFICGRPGSGKTTLAQAIAEYLDTEVGAMVKTMEAPRDLQLEQRITQYAPLE
;
A
#
# COMPACT_ATOMS: atom_id res chain seq x y z
N MET A 1 17.88 -6.26 16.99
CA MET A 1 17.28 -5.22 17.86
C MET A 1 16.91 -4.08 16.94
N ALA A 2 15.67 -4.05 16.47
CA ALA A 2 15.15 -2.93 15.72
C ALA A 2 14.91 -1.79 16.71
N THR A 3 15.58 -0.68 16.49
CA THR A 3 15.39 0.55 17.25
C THR A 3 13.96 1.05 17.02
N HIS A 4 13.16 1.06 18.07
CA HIS A 4 11.94 1.86 18.14
C HIS A 4 12.37 3.33 18.06
N GLY A 5 12.37 3.87 16.87
CA GLY A 5 12.77 5.26 16.67
C GLY A 5 12.31 5.74 15.32
N ASP A 6 11.41 6.70 15.33
CA ASP A 6 11.09 7.58 14.22
C ASP A 6 10.12 7.04 13.14
N HIS A 7 9.00 6.47 13.57
CA HIS A 7 7.86 6.39 12.64
C HIS A 7 7.28 7.79 12.44
N PRO A 8 6.98 8.19 11.19
CA PRO A 8 6.33 9.46 10.94
C PRO A 8 5.02 9.56 11.72
N THR A 9 4.86 10.62 12.50
CA THR A 9 3.60 10.89 13.21
C THR A 9 2.58 11.40 12.19
N LEU A 10 1.51 10.66 11.99
CA LEU A 10 0.46 11.04 11.05
C LEU A 10 -0.32 12.26 11.55
N PRO A 11 -0.94 13.03 10.63
CA PRO A 11 -1.94 14.00 11.02
C PRO A 11 -3.03 13.37 11.88
N GLU A 12 -3.42 14.03 12.98
CA GLU A 12 -4.34 13.51 14.00
C GLU A 12 -5.64 12.93 13.41
N HIS A 13 -6.16 13.59 12.39
CA HIS A 13 -7.36 13.12 11.70
C HIS A 13 -7.17 11.74 11.03
N LEU A 14 -6.05 11.50 10.36
CA LEU A 14 -5.76 10.18 9.77
C LEU A 14 -5.48 9.14 10.83
N GLU A 15 -4.77 9.50 11.88
CA GLU A 15 -4.45 8.61 12.98
C GLU A 15 -5.73 8.10 13.65
N SER A 16 -6.71 8.98 13.87
CA SER A 16 -8.01 8.63 14.45
C SER A 16 -8.83 7.68 13.58
N LEU A 17 -8.66 7.72 12.26
CA LEU A 17 -9.35 6.84 11.31
C LEU A 17 -8.63 5.50 11.09
N LEU A 18 -7.32 5.45 11.30
CA LEU A 18 -6.47 4.27 11.09
C LEU A 18 -6.38 3.40 12.36
N MET A 19 -7.52 3.02 12.92
CA MET A 19 -7.60 2.08 14.04
C MET A 19 -7.03 0.70 13.66
N ASP A 20 -6.78 -0.16 14.64
CA ASP A 20 -6.07 -1.44 14.46
C ASP A 20 -6.69 -2.38 13.42
N ASP A 21 -8.01 -2.36 13.27
CA ASP A 21 -8.75 -3.19 12.32
C ASP A 21 -9.08 -2.49 10.99
N VAL A 22 -8.58 -1.24 10.81
CA VAL A 22 -8.79 -0.47 9.57
C VAL A 22 -7.62 -0.66 8.62
N HIS A 23 -7.93 -1.10 7.40
CA HIS A 23 -6.96 -1.38 6.35
C HIS A 23 -6.94 -0.32 5.25
N THR A 24 -8.04 0.37 5.06
CA THR A 24 -8.12 1.44 4.06
C THR A 24 -9.03 2.54 4.56
N VAL A 25 -8.59 3.78 4.40
CA VAL A 25 -9.38 4.99 4.63
C VAL A 25 -9.64 5.64 3.28
N PHE A 26 -10.87 6.05 3.04
CA PHE A 26 -11.31 6.77 1.85
C PHE A 26 -11.91 8.11 2.28
N LEU A 27 -11.25 9.19 1.87
CA LEU A 27 -11.72 10.56 2.04
C LEU A 27 -12.03 11.12 0.65
N LYS A 28 -13.20 11.67 0.47
CA LYS A 28 -13.60 12.36 -0.77
C LYS A 28 -14.27 13.66 -0.42
N ALA A 29 -14.01 14.72 -1.17
CA ALA A 29 -14.63 16.02 -0.96
C ALA A 29 -16.14 15.91 -0.95
N ASP A 30 -16.76 16.58 0.01
CA ASP A 30 -18.21 16.64 0.23
C ASP A 30 -18.88 15.28 0.54
N CYS A 31 -18.07 14.30 0.94
CA CYS A 31 -18.56 12.98 1.33
C CYS A 31 -18.09 12.61 2.76
N PRO A 32 -18.89 11.86 3.52
CA PRO A 32 -18.43 11.32 4.79
C PRO A 32 -17.26 10.34 4.59
N PRO A 33 -16.30 10.31 5.51
CA PRO A 33 -15.21 9.35 5.50
C PRO A 33 -15.72 7.90 5.49
N ARG A 34 -15.07 7.04 4.72
CA ARG A 34 -15.37 5.62 4.69
C ARG A 34 -14.11 4.83 4.99
N VAL A 35 -14.26 3.73 5.70
CA VAL A 35 -13.15 2.86 6.04
C VAL A 35 -13.45 1.42 5.63
N LYS A 36 -12.41 0.72 5.22
CA LYS A 36 -12.46 -0.73 5.00
C LYS A 36 -11.82 -1.41 6.19
N ARG A 37 -12.61 -2.15 6.95
CA ARG A 37 -12.21 -2.76 8.22
C ARG A 37 -12.67 -4.20 8.36
N GLY A 38 -12.05 -4.93 9.30
CA GLY A 38 -12.39 -6.29 9.66
C GLY A 38 -11.23 -7.28 9.40
N GLU A 39 -11.52 -8.56 9.53
CA GLU A 39 -10.52 -9.61 9.31
C GLU A 39 -10.22 -9.84 7.83
N ILE A 40 -9.02 -10.36 7.55
CA ILE A 40 -8.59 -10.73 6.20
C ILE A 40 -9.59 -11.74 5.61
N GLY A 41 -10.08 -11.44 4.41
CA GLY A 41 -11.09 -12.25 3.73
C GLY A 41 -12.54 -11.87 4.04
N ALA A 42 -12.78 -11.07 5.09
CA ALA A 42 -14.10 -10.60 5.51
C ALA A 42 -14.21 -9.06 5.64
N LEU A 43 -13.32 -8.33 4.94
CA LEU A 43 -13.28 -6.87 4.99
C LEU A 43 -14.59 -6.23 4.51
N LYS A 44 -15.10 -5.27 5.27
CA LYS A 44 -16.30 -4.50 4.94
C LYS A 44 -15.98 -3.02 4.80
N LEU A 45 -16.62 -2.37 3.82
CA LEU A 45 -16.61 -0.93 3.67
C LEU A 45 -17.75 -0.35 4.52
N VAL A 46 -17.43 0.55 5.44
CA VAL A 46 -18.40 1.22 6.32
C VAL A 46 -18.15 2.73 6.34
N GLU A 47 -19.19 3.51 6.58
CA GLU A 47 -19.05 4.92 6.88
C GLU A 47 -18.66 5.10 8.35
N VAL A 48 -17.89 6.16 8.63
CA VAL A 48 -17.47 6.50 9.99
C VAL A 48 -18.56 7.35 10.63
N GLU A 49 -19.34 6.76 11.54
CA GLU A 49 -20.55 7.38 12.12
C GLU A 49 -20.27 8.62 12.96
N ASP A 50 -19.09 8.72 13.59
CA ASP A 50 -18.71 9.85 14.47
C ASP A 50 -18.10 11.05 13.73
N SER A 51 -17.80 10.95 12.45
CA SER A 51 -17.34 12.08 11.65
C SER A 51 -18.54 12.79 11.02
N SER A 52 -19.18 13.65 11.81
CA SER A 52 -20.41 14.35 11.45
C SER A 52 -20.28 15.40 10.33
N GLU A 53 -19.06 15.71 9.90
CA GLU A 53 -18.81 16.66 8.82
C GLU A 53 -18.08 15.99 7.65
N PRO A 54 -18.60 16.15 6.42
CA PRO A 54 -17.89 15.72 5.22
C PRO A 54 -16.56 16.47 5.11
N SER A 55 -15.52 15.81 4.65
CA SER A 55 -14.24 16.45 4.35
C SER A 55 -14.43 17.45 3.21
N ASP A 56 -14.15 18.73 3.44
CA ASP A 56 -14.17 19.70 2.34
C ASP A 56 -12.89 19.64 1.49
N THR A 57 -12.92 20.28 0.33
CA THR A 57 -11.79 20.31 -0.59
C THR A 57 -10.54 20.95 0.03
N LEU A 58 -10.70 22.04 0.80
CA LEU A 58 -9.58 22.76 1.42
C LEU A 58 -8.91 21.91 2.50
N PHE A 59 -9.69 21.20 3.29
CA PHE A 59 -9.17 20.25 4.27
C PHE A 59 -8.34 19.17 3.60
N LEU A 60 -8.82 18.57 2.50
CA LEU A 60 -8.09 17.53 1.78
C LEU A 60 -6.82 18.07 1.10
N GLU A 61 -6.82 19.34 0.65
CA GLU A 61 -5.63 20.00 0.13
C GLU A 61 -4.57 20.18 1.23
N GLN A 62 -4.97 20.68 2.38
CA GLN A 62 -4.05 20.85 3.51
C GLN A 62 -3.50 19.50 3.99
N LEU A 63 -4.36 18.48 4.10
CA LEU A 63 -3.94 17.14 4.49
C LEU A 63 -2.91 16.55 3.52
N GLU A 64 -3.08 16.76 2.21
CA GLU A 64 -2.12 16.33 1.20
C GLU A 64 -0.78 17.06 1.35
N GLU A 65 -0.80 18.39 1.59
CA GLU A 65 0.42 19.18 1.82
C GLU A 65 1.17 18.71 3.07
N ASP A 66 0.45 18.43 4.15
CA ASP A 66 1.02 17.91 5.39
C ASP A 66 1.68 16.53 5.17
N LEU A 67 1.05 15.66 4.40
CA LEU A 67 1.61 14.34 4.05
C LEU A 67 2.87 14.45 3.17
N VAL A 68 2.90 15.39 2.23
CA VAL A 68 4.09 15.68 1.43
C VAL A 68 5.21 16.23 2.30
N ALA A 69 4.91 17.14 3.23
CA ALA A 69 5.89 17.68 4.16
C ALA A 69 6.50 16.58 5.04
N LEU A 70 5.69 15.64 5.52
CA LEU A 70 6.17 14.47 6.27
C LEU A 70 7.13 13.59 5.47
N VAL A 71 6.85 13.38 4.18
CA VAL A 71 7.77 12.63 3.30
C VAL A 71 9.09 13.36 3.14
N GLU A 72 9.08 14.67 2.93
CA GLU A 72 10.30 15.47 2.82
C GLU A 72 11.13 15.46 4.11
N GLU A 73 10.48 15.53 5.27
CA GLU A 73 11.14 15.42 6.56
C GLU A 73 11.83 14.06 6.74
N HIS A 74 11.17 13.00 6.30
CA HIS A 74 11.65 11.62 6.44
C HIS A 74 12.33 11.05 5.18
N ARG A 75 12.71 11.91 4.21
CA ARG A 75 13.33 11.49 2.93
C ARG A 75 14.62 10.66 3.04
N HIS A 76 15.24 10.65 4.22
CA HIS A 76 16.41 9.82 4.50
C HIS A 76 16.06 8.35 4.68
N ARG A 77 14.78 8.00 4.84
CA ARG A 77 14.27 6.64 4.94
C ARG A 77 13.96 6.08 3.56
N SER A 78 14.25 4.81 3.35
CA SER A 78 13.96 4.10 2.08
C SER A 78 12.47 3.82 1.87
N ASP A 79 11.67 3.89 2.94
CA ASP A 79 10.22 3.65 2.97
C ASP A 79 9.39 4.95 3.02
N CYS A 80 10.01 6.12 2.80
CA CYS A 80 9.33 7.42 2.77
C CYS A 80 9.73 8.16 1.48
N PHE A 81 8.82 8.19 0.49
CA PHE A 81 9.09 8.83 -0.80
C PHE A 81 7.80 9.13 -1.58
N LEU A 82 7.91 10.07 -2.53
CA LEU A 82 6.90 10.30 -3.56
C LEU A 82 7.13 9.30 -4.71
N GLU A 83 6.18 8.40 -4.93
CA GLU A 83 6.23 7.43 -6.03
C GLU A 83 5.75 8.04 -7.35
N ILE A 84 4.65 8.81 -7.29
CA ILE A 84 4.07 9.53 -8.41
C ILE A 84 3.77 10.96 -7.96
N ASP A 85 4.18 11.93 -8.76
CA ASP A 85 3.80 13.34 -8.60
C ASP A 85 3.44 13.91 -9.97
N ARG A 86 2.17 13.89 -10.31
CA ARG A 86 1.63 14.35 -11.59
C ARG A 86 0.43 15.26 -11.38
N LYS A 87 0.13 16.04 -12.39
CA LYS A 87 -1.08 16.85 -12.40
C LYS A 87 -2.33 15.97 -12.25
N GLY A 88 -3.03 16.12 -11.15
CA GLY A 88 -4.28 15.41 -10.83
C GLY A 88 -4.09 14.12 -10.03
N CYS A 89 -2.85 13.66 -9.80
CA CYS A 89 -2.61 12.45 -9.03
C CYS A 89 -1.24 12.47 -8.35
N ARG A 90 -1.21 12.09 -7.08
CA ARG A 90 0.01 11.90 -6.30
C ARG A 90 -0.06 10.57 -5.53
N VAL A 91 1.02 9.83 -5.53
CA VAL A 91 1.14 8.59 -4.77
C VAL A 91 2.33 8.71 -3.84
N ILE A 92 2.08 8.52 -2.57
CA ILE A 92 3.01 8.70 -1.47
C ILE A 92 3.22 7.35 -0.79
N GLN A 93 4.47 6.99 -0.53
CA GLN A 93 4.82 5.94 0.42
C GLN A 93 5.30 6.60 1.71
N LEU A 94 4.68 6.27 2.83
CA LEU A 94 5.02 6.81 4.16
C LEU A 94 5.07 5.65 5.17
N GLY A 95 6.27 5.11 5.37
CA GLY A 95 6.44 3.87 6.13
C GLY A 95 5.70 2.71 5.46
N ASP A 96 4.81 2.06 6.20
CA ASP A 96 3.94 0.99 5.70
C ASP A 96 2.68 1.49 4.97
N LEU A 97 2.38 2.80 5.06
CA LEU A 97 1.20 3.37 4.45
C LEU A 97 1.44 3.76 2.99
N ARG A 98 0.48 3.39 2.15
CA ARG A 98 0.39 3.89 0.79
C ARG A 98 -0.77 4.85 0.66
N ILE A 99 -0.47 6.06 0.23
CA ILE A 99 -1.43 7.16 0.15
C ILE A 99 -1.56 7.57 -1.31
N THR A 100 -2.76 7.57 -1.82
CA THR A 100 -3.08 8.06 -3.16
C THR A 100 -3.98 9.28 -3.03
N SER A 101 -3.52 10.43 -3.51
CA SER A 101 -4.30 11.64 -3.67
C SER A 101 -4.65 11.83 -5.13
N ALA A 102 -5.91 12.10 -5.43
CA ALA A 102 -6.38 12.37 -6.77
C ALA A 102 -7.31 13.59 -6.79
N TRP A 103 -7.23 14.38 -7.88
CA TRP A 103 -8.04 15.57 -8.08
C TRP A 103 -8.26 15.84 -9.57
N PRO A 104 -9.17 16.76 -9.97
CA PRO A 104 -9.38 17.07 -11.38
C PRO A 104 -8.11 17.54 -12.10
N PRO A 105 -7.86 17.12 -13.34
CA PRO A 105 -8.77 16.38 -14.22
C PRO A 105 -8.68 14.85 -14.12
N PHE A 106 -7.85 14.30 -13.23
CA PHE A 106 -7.66 12.85 -13.11
C PHE A 106 -8.86 12.18 -12.40
N SER A 107 -9.43 12.83 -11.38
CA SER A 107 -10.63 12.42 -10.66
C SER A 107 -11.75 13.44 -10.86
N ASP A 108 -13.00 13.08 -10.56
CA ASP A 108 -14.17 13.97 -10.59
C ASP A 108 -14.19 14.97 -9.41
N ALA A 109 -13.54 14.63 -8.31
CA ALA A 109 -13.39 15.45 -7.12
C ALA A 109 -12.05 15.16 -6.45
N ARG A 110 -11.67 15.97 -5.47
CA ARG A 110 -10.49 15.67 -4.64
C ARG A 110 -10.80 14.47 -3.74
N GLU A 111 -9.90 13.52 -3.73
CA GLU A 111 -9.98 12.34 -2.89
C GLU A 111 -8.61 11.92 -2.37
N ILE A 112 -8.56 11.34 -1.18
CA ILE A 112 -7.38 10.73 -0.60
C ILE A 112 -7.74 9.31 -0.16
N THR A 113 -6.97 8.33 -0.63
CA THR A 113 -7.08 6.94 -0.20
C THR A 113 -5.81 6.56 0.54
N VAL A 114 -5.94 6.11 1.78
CA VAL A 114 -4.83 5.60 2.59
C VAL A 114 -5.00 4.10 2.75
N VAL A 115 -4.00 3.34 2.32
CA VAL A 115 -3.98 1.87 2.43
C VAL A 115 -2.88 1.47 3.39
N ARG A 116 -3.25 0.69 4.41
CA ARG A 116 -2.33 -0.05 5.26
C ARG A 116 -2.32 -1.51 4.80
N PRO A 117 -1.18 -2.10 4.49
CA PRO A 117 -1.11 -3.52 4.17
C PRO A 117 -1.60 -4.37 5.34
N VAL A 118 -2.42 -5.37 5.02
CA VAL A 118 -3.11 -6.18 6.05
C VAL A 118 -2.20 -7.20 6.70
N ALA A 119 -1.28 -7.76 5.94
CA ALA A 119 -0.28 -8.72 6.43
C ALA A 119 0.78 -8.98 5.37
N LYS A 120 1.99 -9.21 5.83
CA LYS A 120 3.05 -9.82 5.04
C LYS A 120 2.91 -11.34 5.17
N LEU A 121 2.37 -11.98 4.13
CA LEU A 121 2.22 -13.42 4.10
C LEU A 121 3.43 -14.07 3.45
N SER A 122 3.93 -15.14 4.04
CA SER A 122 4.93 -16.03 3.46
C SER A 122 4.26 -17.05 2.54
N ILE A 123 5.03 -17.73 1.70
CA ILE A 123 4.50 -18.79 0.85
C ILE A 123 3.90 -19.95 1.66
N GLY A 124 4.38 -20.17 2.89
CA GLY A 124 3.89 -21.20 3.80
C GLY A 124 2.51 -20.91 4.39
N ASP A 125 2.04 -19.65 4.33
CA ASP A 125 0.71 -19.26 4.78
C ASP A 125 -0.39 -19.58 3.75
N TYR A 126 0.03 -20.02 2.55
CA TYR A 126 -0.88 -20.45 1.48
C TYR A 126 -0.91 -21.98 1.42
N ASP A 127 -2.09 -22.54 1.26
CA ASP A 127 -2.29 -23.97 0.98
C ASP A 127 -2.02 -24.27 -0.51
N LEU A 128 -0.74 -24.12 -0.91
CA LEU A 128 -0.31 -24.37 -2.29
C LEU A 128 0.07 -25.83 -2.48
N ASP A 129 -0.34 -26.40 -3.62
CA ASP A 129 0.07 -27.74 -4.03
C ASP A 129 1.62 -27.85 -4.10
N GLU A 130 2.18 -28.88 -3.48
CA GLU A 130 3.63 -29.10 -3.43
C GLU A 130 4.27 -29.15 -4.83
N ARG A 131 3.53 -29.62 -5.85
CA ARG A 131 3.99 -29.60 -7.25
C ARG A 131 4.16 -28.17 -7.78
N LEU A 132 3.35 -27.20 -7.28
CA LEU A 132 3.53 -25.80 -7.65
C LEU A 132 4.80 -25.25 -7.02
N ILE A 133 5.01 -25.53 -5.74
CA ILE A 133 6.23 -25.13 -5.01
C ILE A 133 7.48 -25.72 -5.68
N GLU A 134 7.44 -27.01 -6.03
CA GLU A 134 8.53 -27.66 -6.75
C GLU A 134 8.79 -27.02 -8.13
N ARG A 135 7.75 -26.65 -8.86
CA ARG A 135 7.87 -25.93 -10.12
C ARG A 135 8.48 -24.54 -9.96
N LEU A 136 8.09 -23.81 -8.93
CA LEU A 136 8.69 -22.51 -8.61
C LEU A 136 10.18 -22.64 -8.30
N ARG A 137 10.58 -23.73 -7.63
CA ARG A 137 11.98 -24.00 -7.27
C ARG A 137 12.82 -24.46 -8.47
N ASN A 138 12.32 -25.37 -9.29
CA ASN A 138 13.11 -26.12 -10.26
C ASN A 138 12.88 -25.70 -11.72
N HIS A 139 11.86 -24.92 -12.02
CA HIS A 139 11.52 -24.57 -13.40
C HIS A 139 11.49 -23.06 -13.61
N HIS A 140 12.40 -22.56 -14.43
CA HIS A 140 12.50 -21.15 -14.84
C HIS A 140 11.42 -20.78 -15.88
N ARG A 141 10.15 -21.11 -15.61
CA ARG A 141 9.02 -20.79 -16.49
C ARG A 141 8.23 -19.63 -15.89
N GLY A 142 7.61 -18.83 -16.76
CA GLY A 142 6.75 -17.75 -16.33
C GLY A 142 5.52 -18.26 -15.55
N VAL A 143 5.10 -17.49 -14.56
CA VAL A 143 3.88 -17.71 -13.77
C VAL A 143 2.95 -16.51 -13.96
N PHE A 144 1.70 -16.76 -14.27
CA PHE A 144 0.64 -15.74 -14.27
C PHE A 144 -0.23 -15.88 -13.04
N ILE A 145 -0.40 -14.78 -12.30
CA ILE A 145 -1.29 -14.71 -11.15
C ILE A 145 -2.52 -13.92 -11.56
N CYS A 146 -3.67 -14.59 -11.65
CA CYS A 146 -4.93 -14.02 -12.10
C CYS A 146 -5.99 -14.09 -11.01
N GLY A 147 -6.89 -13.11 -10.99
CA GLY A 147 -8.00 -13.07 -10.04
C GLY A 147 -8.67 -11.70 -10.02
N ARG A 148 -9.82 -11.63 -9.35
CA ARG A 148 -10.57 -10.38 -9.18
C ARG A 148 -9.77 -9.33 -8.40
N PRO A 149 -10.06 -8.03 -8.53
CA PRO A 149 -9.53 -7.01 -7.64
C PRO A 149 -9.73 -7.38 -6.17
N GLY A 150 -8.69 -7.18 -5.33
CA GLY A 150 -8.74 -7.52 -3.90
C GLY A 150 -8.64 -9.02 -3.57
N SER A 151 -8.33 -9.90 -4.53
CA SER A 151 -8.17 -11.34 -4.29
C SER A 151 -6.79 -11.77 -3.77
N GLY A 152 -5.92 -10.83 -3.40
CA GLY A 152 -4.60 -11.13 -2.86
C GLY A 152 -3.51 -11.44 -3.89
N LYS A 153 -3.69 -11.06 -5.18
CA LYS A 153 -2.68 -11.30 -6.24
C LYS A 153 -1.31 -10.71 -5.91
N THR A 154 -1.29 -9.45 -5.51
CA THR A 154 -0.07 -8.73 -5.13
C THR A 154 0.59 -9.38 -3.92
N THR A 155 -0.19 -9.76 -2.91
CA THR A 155 0.31 -10.44 -1.71
C THR A 155 0.91 -11.81 -2.03
N LEU A 156 0.29 -12.57 -2.93
CA LEU A 156 0.85 -13.86 -3.40
C LEU A 156 2.11 -13.64 -4.25
N ALA A 157 2.14 -12.62 -5.11
CA ALA A 157 3.33 -12.29 -5.90
C ALA A 157 4.51 -11.92 -5.00
N GLN A 158 4.25 -11.14 -3.95
CA GLN A 158 5.24 -10.79 -2.92
C GLN A 158 5.76 -12.04 -2.21
N ALA A 159 4.88 -12.91 -1.73
CA ALA A 159 5.27 -14.16 -1.06
C ALA A 159 6.13 -15.06 -1.95
N ILE A 160 5.80 -15.15 -3.25
CA ILE A 160 6.62 -15.89 -4.23
C ILE A 160 7.97 -15.23 -4.42
N ALA A 161 8.03 -13.91 -4.58
CA ALA A 161 9.30 -13.18 -4.76
C ALA A 161 10.24 -13.39 -3.57
N GLU A 162 9.72 -13.27 -2.35
CA GLU A 162 10.48 -13.50 -1.14
C GLU A 162 10.93 -14.95 -0.99
N TYR A 163 10.07 -15.90 -1.31
CA TYR A 163 10.43 -17.32 -1.31
C TYR A 163 11.57 -17.64 -2.29
N LEU A 164 11.52 -17.10 -3.50
CA LEU A 164 12.58 -17.29 -4.50
C LEU A 164 13.91 -16.69 -4.03
N ASP A 165 13.88 -15.56 -3.35
CA ASP A 165 15.07 -14.92 -2.82
C ASP A 165 15.62 -15.66 -1.59
N THR A 166 14.76 -16.00 -0.62
CA THR A 166 15.20 -16.57 0.68
C THR A 166 15.48 -18.05 0.63
N GLU A 167 14.58 -18.84 0.04
CA GLU A 167 14.61 -20.30 0.10
C GLU A 167 15.28 -20.92 -1.13
N VAL A 168 15.12 -20.28 -2.28
CA VAL A 168 15.73 -20.76 -3.54
C VAL A 168 17.10 -20.12 -3.76
N GLY A 169 17.36 -18.95 -3.15
CA GLY A 169 18.61 -18.20 -3.34
C GLY A 169 18.70 -17.53 -4.72
N ALA A 170 17.58 -17.24 -5.35
CA ALA A 170 17.53 -16.59 -6.64
C ALA A 170 17.72 -15.07 -6.50
N MET A 171 18.39 -14.44 -7.48
CA MET A 171 18.42 -12.98 -7.59
C MET A 171 17.07 -12.50 -8.10
N VAL A 172 16.27 -11.93 -7.22
CA VAL A 172 14.93 -11.42 -7.56
C VAL A 172 14.99 -9.92 -7.86
N LYS A 173 14.32 -9.52 -8.93
CA LYS A 173 14.10 -8.12 -9.31
C LYS A 173 12.64 -7.95 -9.71
N THR A 174 12.03 -6.85 -9.31
CA THR A 174 10.66 -6.53 -9.71
C THR A 174 10.61 -5.31 -10.62
N MET A 175 9.57 -5.21 -11.41
CA MET A 175 9.20 -4.01 -12.16
C MET A 175 7.72 -3.76 -11.94
N GLU A 176 7.39 -2.65 -11.31
CA GLU A 176 6.07 -2.38 -10.76
C GLU A 176 5.60 -0.98 -11.17
N ALA A 177 4.33 -0.86 -11.49
CA ALA A 177 3.71 0.41 -11.88
C ALA A 177 2.34 0.58 -11.19
N PRO A 178 2.31 1.27 -10.06
CA PRO A 178 3.40 1.75 -9.20
C PRO A 178 4.01 0.62 -8.34
N ARG A 179 5.11 0.91 -7.64
CA ARG A 179 5.72 -0.05 -6.70
C ARG A 179 4.79 -0.23 -5.49
N ASP A 180 4.23 -1.41 -5.33
CA ASP A 180 3.28 -1.74 -4.24
C ASP A 180 3.63 -3.02 -3.46
N LEU A 181 4.73 -3.70 -3.83
CA LEU A 181 5.24 -4.82 -3.07
C LEU A 181 6.13 -4.32 -1.92
N GLN A 182 5.92 -4.87 -0.74
CA GLN A 182 6.75 -4.61 0.44
C GLN A 182 7.80 -5.70 0.59
N LEU A 183 8.86 -5.61 -0.20
CA LEU A 183 9.92 -6.60 -0.28
C LEU A 183 11.10 -6.25 0.62
N GLU A 184 11.90 -7.27 0.97
CA GLU A 184 13.16 -7.08 1.69
C GLU A 184 14.14 -6.21 0.89
N GLN A 185 14.95 -5.39 1.57
CA GLN A 185 15.88 -4.43 0.95
C GLN A 185 16.84 -5.04 -0.07
N ARG A 186 17.12 -6.33 0.02
CA ARG A 186 18.00 -7.05 -0.92
C ARG A 186 17.36 -7.31 -2.28
N ILE A 187 16.02 -7.22 -2.38
CA ILE A 187 15.31 -7.33 -3.65
C ILE A 187 15.23 -5.94 -4.28
N THR A 188 15.72 -5.82 -5.50
CA THR A 188 15.69 -4.54 -6.22
C THR A 188 14.34 -4.35 -6.89
N GLN A 189 13.66 -3.26 -6.53
CA GLN A 189 12.37 -2.86 -7.10
C GLN A 189 12.57 -1.72 -8.10
N TYR A 190 12.09 -1.90 -9.32
CA TYR A 190 12.10 -0.89 -10.36
C TYR A 190 10.70 -0.34 -10.62
N ALA A 191 10.60 0.97 -10.82
CA ALA A 191 9.45 1.60 -11.46
C ALA A 191 9.74 1.79 -12.96
N PRO A 192 8.74 1.72 -13.85
CA PRO A 192 8.93 2.08 -15.25
C PRO A 192 9.39 3.54 -15.36
N LEU A 193 10.35 3.80 -16.24
CA LEU A 193 10.64 5.16 -16.67
C LEU A 193 9.50 5.61 -17.58
N GLU A 194 8.96 6.80 -17.32
CA GLU A 194 7.94 7.42 -18.15
C GLU A 194 8.54 8.16 -19.31
#